data_748f9ce4297facf7ea2dfc84451a9505
#
_entry.id   748f9ce4297facf7ea2dfc84451a9505
#
_cell.length_a   1.000
_cell.length_b   1.000
_cell.length_c   1.000
_cell.angle_alpha   90.00
_cell.angle_beta   90.00
_cell.angle_gamma   90.00
#
_symmetry.space_group_name_H-M   'P 1'
#
loop_
_entity.id
_entity.type
_entity.pdbx_description
1 polymer ?
#
loop_
_entity_poly.entity_id
_entity_poly.type
_entity_poly.pdbx_seq_one_letter_code
_entity_poly.pdbx_strand_id
1 'polypeptide(L)'
;MATTTTGLMTFAQFEQMPDDGRRYELRHGEPIEVPPPIHRHFLIQRRLRRLLEALAGSAGMVETEWGFRPTQEYEYRRADVAFVSQHRVDDVLPDGHLMGAPEMVVEVLSPSNRRGKIAVTQSLCLENGCREFWVVDPKRRSVTVSTPDGTVRTYLPGEQIPLMFGGELAVADIFE
;
A
#
# COMPACT_ATOMS: atom_id res chain seq x y z
N MET A 1 39.70 -15.24 -2.40
CA MET A 1 38.62 -14.31 -2.69
C MET A 1 37.30 -15.04 -2.42
N ALA A 2 36.64 -14.70 -1.32
CA ALA A 2 35.37 -15.35 -1.00
C ALA A 2 34.27 -14.70 -1.88
N THR A 3 33.74 -15.47 -2.81
CA THR A 3 32.54 -15.10 -3.59
C THR A 3 31.37 -15.11 -2.61
N THR A 4 30.99 -13.97 -2.10
CA THR A 4 29.76 -13.83 -1.34
C THR A 4 28.62 -14.04 -2.32
N THR A 5 28.07 -15.24 -2.36
CA THR A 5 26.79 -15.52 -2.99
C THR A 5 25.77 -14.77 -2.15
N THR A 6 25.39 -13.57 -2.56
CA THR A 6 24.32 -12.81 -1.93
C THR A 6 23.03 -13.55 -2.27
N GLY A 7 22.68 -14.57 -1.46
CA GLY A 7 21.37 -15.21 -1.52
C GLY A 7 20.29 -14.19 -1.18
N LEU A 8 19.09 -14.39 -1.72
CA LEU A 8 17.94 -13.55 -1.36
C LEU A 8 17.70 -13.60 0.16
N MET A 9 17.47 -12.44 0.77
CA MET A 9 17.13 -12.34 2.19
C MET A 9 15.72 -12.82 2.43
N THR A 10 15.55 -13.74 3.36
CA THR A 10 14.22 -14.17 3.81
C THR A 10 13.60 -13.12 4.74
N PHE A 11 12.27 -13.17 4.90
CA PHE A 11 11.60 -12.30 5.85
C PHE A 11 12.11 -12.49 7.29
N ALA A 12 12.38 -13.72 7.71
CA ALA A 12 12.95 -14.01 9.03
C ALA A 12 14.32 -13.37 9.26
N GLN A 13 15.14 -13.26 8.21
CA GLN A 13 16.42 -12.54 8.27
C GLN A 13 16.20 -11.03 8.28
N PHE A 14 15.20 -10.55 7.53
CA PHE A 14 14.82 -9.14 7.47
C PHE A 14 14.35 -8.62 8.83
N GLU A 15 13.54 -9.40 9.56
CA GLU A 15 13.10 -9.06 10.94
C GLU A 15 14.26 -8.95 11.94
N GLN A 16 15.36 -9.63 11.66
CA GLN A 16 16.57 -9.61 12.53
C GLN A 16 17.55 -8.49 12.15
N MET A 17 17.23 -7.68 11.15
CA MET A 17 18.09 -6.54 10.80
C MET A 17 18.18 -5.57 11.99
N PRO A 18 19.37 -5.02 12.26
CA PRO A 18 19.52 -4.00 13.29
C PRO A 18 18.64 -2.77 13.01
N ASP A 19 18.01 -2.24 14.05
CA ASP A 19 17.32 -0.95 13.96
C ASP A 19 18.36 0.17 13.86
N ASP A 20 18.53 0.72 12.68
CA ASP A 20 19.42 1.86 12.39
C ASP A 20 18.64 3.18 12.27
N GLY A 21 17.36 3.18 12.66
CA GLY A 21 16.45 4.33 12.56
C GLY A 21 15.92 4.60 11.16
N ARG A 22 16.22 3.75 10.19
CA ARG A 22 15.71 3.84 8.81
C ARG A 22 14.55 2.89 8.60
N ARG A 23 13.76 3.16 7.57
CA ARG A 23 12.64 2.29 7.16
C ARG A 23 13.04 1.47 5.97
N TYR A 24 12.72 0.18 6.01
CA TYR A 24 13.00 -0.74 4.93
C TYR A 24 11.76 -1.50 4.51
N GLU A 25 11.72 -1.88 3.25
CA GLU A 25 10.85 -2.91 2.70
C GLU A 25 11.73 -4.07 2.21
N LEU A 26 11.18 -5.28 2.23
CA LEU A 26 11.79 -6.43 1.58
C LEU A 26 11.13 -6.61 0.21
N ARG A 27 11.90 -6.45 -0.86
CA ARG A 27 11.42 -6.55 -2.24
C ARG A 27 12.18 -7.65 -2.96
N HIS A 28 11.50 -8.76 -3.25
CA HIS A 28 12.12 -9.94 -3.86
C HIS A 28 13.40 -10.38 -3.14
N GLY A 29 13.38 -10.38 -1.81
CA GLY A 29 14.55 -10.72 -1.00
C GLY A 29 15.66 -9.66 -0.95
N GLU A 30 15.40 -8.45 -1.40
CA GLU A 30 16.32 -7.30 -1.27
C GLU A 30 15.75 -6.29 -0.28
N PRO A 31 16.49 -5.93 0.79
CA PRO A 31 16.09 -4.86 1.69
C PRO A 31 16.29 -3.50 1.01
N ILE A 32 15.19 -2.79 0.79
CA ILE A 32 15.19 -1.49 0.13
C ILE A 32 14.81 -0.41 1.13
N GLU A 33 15.69 0.57 1.32
CA GLU A 33 15.37 1.75 2.15
C GLU A 33 14.24 2.56 1.53
N VAL A 34 13.24 2.89 2.35
CA VAL A 34 12.11 3.73 1.98
C VAL A 34 12.27 5.10 2.64
N PRO A 35 12.54 6.16 1.86
CA PRO A 35 12.70 7.49 2.42
C PRO A 35 11.38 8.00 3.02
N PRO A 36 11.44 8.89 4.01
CA PRO A 36 10.24 9.50 4.57
C PRO A 36 9.47 10.28 3.49
N PRO A 37 8.13 10.32 3.59
CA PRO A 37 7.31 11.04 2.62
C PRO A 37 7.58 12.56 2.69
N ILE A 38 7.56 13.23 1.53
CA ILE A 38 7.55 14.70 1.48
C ILE A 38 6.21 15.23 2.00
N HIS A 39 6.18 16.47 2.46
CA HIS A 39 5.01 17.07 3.13
C HIS A 39 3.68 16.93 2.34
N ARG A 40 3.68 17.23 1.04
CA ARG A 40 2.48 17.05 0.19
C ARG A 40 1.96 15.61 0.20
N HIS A 41 2.86 14.63 0.07
CA HIS A 41 2.53 13.22 0.09
C HIS A 41 1.89 12.84 1.44
N PHE A 42 2.53 13.22 2.53
CA PHE A 42 2.02 13.01 3.88
C PHE A 42 0.61 13.60 4.08
N LEU A 43 0.35 14.82 3.60
CA LEU A 43 -0.98 15.44 3.72
C LEU A 43 -2.06 14.65 2.96
N ILE A 44 -1.74 14.13 1.77
CA ILE A 44 -2.68 13.33 0.98
C ILE A 44 -2.93 11.97 1.66
N GLN A 45 -1.89 11.28 2.12
CA GLN A 45 -2.05 10.03 2.89
C GLN A 45 -2.98 10.25 4.09
N ARG A 46 -2.71 11.26 4.91
CA ARG A 46 -3.50 11.57 6.11
C ARG A 46 -4.96 11.89 5.77
N ARG A 47 -5.19 12.61 4.68
CA ARG A 47 -6.55 12.96 4.23
C ARG A 47 -7.30 11.74 3.73
N LEU A 48 -6.68 10.94 2.86
CA LEU A 48 -7.24 9.68 2.37
C LEU A 48 -7.60 8.75 3.53
N ARG A 49 -6.69 8.56 4.48
CA ARG A 49 -6.98 7.76 5.67
C ARG A 49 -8.27 8.23 6.35
N ARG A 50 -8.37 9.52 6.66
CA ARG A 50 -9.54 10.09 7.36
C ARG A 50 -10.84 9.90 6.58
N LEU A 51 -10.82 10.16 5.25
CA LEU A 51 -12.00 10.03 4.40
C LEU A 51 -12.46 8.58 4.28
N LEU A 52 -11.53 7.68 4.00
CA LEU A 52 -11.82 6.26 3.85
C LEU A 52 -12.24 5.62 5.18
N GLU A 53 -11.61 5.99 6.31
CA GLU A 53 -11.97 5.50 7.65
C GLU A 53 -13.41 5.91 8.02
N ALA A 54 -13.81 7.15 7.74
CA ALA A 54 -15.17 7.62 7.99
C ALA A 54 -16.21 6.86 7.16
N LEU A 55 -15.88 6.47 5.93
CA LEU A 55 -16.76 5.72 5.04
C LEU A 55 -16.75 4.21 5.32
N ALA A 56 -15.64 3.65 5.74
CA ALA A 56 -15.51 2.23 6.07
C ALA A 56 -16.27 1.85 7.35
N GLY A 57 -16.30 2.75 8.34
CA GLY A 57 -16.99 2.51 9.61
C GLY A 57 -16.54 1.19 10.26
N SER A 58 -17.48 0.29 10.53
CA SER A 58 -17.20 -1.03 11.11
C SER A 58 -16.79 -2.10 10.11
N ALA A 59 -16.70 -1.79 8.81
CA ALA A 59 -16.32 -2.78 7.79
C ALA A 59 -14.86 -3.22 7.92
N GLY A 60 -14.00 -2.37 8.48
CA GLY A 60 -12.60 -2.67 8.69
C GLY A 60 -11.79 -1.47 9.14
N MET A 61 -10.49 -1.60 9.08
CA MET A 61 -9.53 -0.60 9.51
C MET A 61 -8.87 0.06 8.29
N VAL A 62 -8.70 1.38 8.36
CA VAL A 62 -7.94 2.16 7.38
C VAL A 62 -6.74 2.79 8.08
N GLU A 63 -5.52 2.55 7.57
CA GLU A 63 -4.32 3.11 8.17
C GLU A 63 -3.29 3.50 7.11
N THR A 64 -2.40 4.42 7.47
CA THR A 64 -1.25 4.82 6.66
C THR A 64 -0.04 3.95 6.98
N GLU A 65 0.86 3.80 6.01
CA GLU A 65 2.15 3.09 6.18
C GLU A 65 1.98 1.66 6.73
N TRP A 66 0.86 1.00 6.38
CA TRP A 66 0.57 -0.35 6.88
C TRP A 66 1.50 -1.37 6.26
N GLY A 67 2.28 -2.04 7.12
CA GLY A 67 3.17 -3.12 6.72
C GLY A 67 2.42 -4.43 6.51
N PHE A 68 2.71 -5.12 5.42
CA PHE A 68 2.09 -6.40 5.07
C PHE A 68 3.07 -7.31 4.31
N ARG A 69 2.76 -8.59 4.30
CA ARG A 69 3.53 -9.63 3.63
C ARG A 69 2.70 -10.23 2.48
N PRO A 70 2.84 -9.73 1.25
CA PRO A 70 2.10 -10.29 0.10
C PRO A 70 2.36 -11.77 -0.08
N THR A 71 3.60 -12.19 0.12
CA THR A 71 4.04 -13.59 0.11
C THR A 71 4.81 -13.93 1.38
N GLN A 72 4.97 -15.24 1.66
CA GLN A 72 5.51 -15.68 2.96
C GLN A 72 7.01 -15.41 3.17
N GLU A 73 7.81 -15.36 2.12
CA GLU A 73 9.25 -15.54 2.32
C GLU A 73 10.11 -14.32 1.97
N TYR A 74 9.83 -13.66 0.84
CA TYR A 74 10.75 -12.67 0.27
C TYR A 74 10.14 -11.28 0.11
N GLU A 75 8.98 -11.04 0.72
CA GLU A 75 8.25 -9.80 0.56
C GLU A 75 7.77 -9.22 1.90
N TYR A 76 8.07 -7.95 2.10
CA TYR A 76 7.45 -7.09 3.10
C TYR A 76 7.26 -5.70 2.51
N ARG A 77 6.03 -5.24 2.41
CA ARG A 77 5.67 -3.98 1.78
C ARG A 77 4.93 -3.08 2.75
N ARG A 78 4.90 -1.79 2.44
CA ARG A 78 4.09 -0.80 3.13
C ARG A 78 3.21 -0.09 2.12
N ALA A 79 1.92 -0.02 2.40
CA ALA A 79 0.99 0.78 1.61
C ALA A 79 0.97 2.22 2.13
N ASP A 80 0.93 3.21 1.26
CA ASP A 80 0.74 4.61 1.65
C ASP A 80 -0.56 4.79 2.44
N VAL A 81 -1.65 4.14 1.98
CA VAL A 81 -2.90 3.94 2.73
C VAL A 81 -3.42 2.54 2.41
N ALA A 82 -3.94 1.84 3.39
CA ALA A 82 -4.56 0.53 3.22
C ALA A 82 -5.90 0.43 3.94
N PHE A 83 -6.81 -0.35 3.36
CA PHE A 83 -8.00 -0.86 4.06
C PHE A 83 -7.88 -2.37 4.21
N VAL A 84 -8.14 -2.84 5.41
CA VAL A 84 -8.21 -4.26 5.77
C VAL A 84 -9.54 -4.52 6.44
N SER A 85 -10.27 -5.53 5.98
CA SER A 85 -11.54 -5.93 6.57
C SER A 85 -11.38 -6.36 8.02
N GLN A 86 -12.39 -6.10 8.86
CA GLN A 86 -12.29 -6.29 10.31
C GLN A 86 -11.89 -7.71 10.69
N HIS A 87 -12.47 -8.74 10.05
CA HIS A 87 -12.11 -10.13 10.35
C HIS A 87 -10.63 -10.44 10.11
N ARG A 88 -10.00 -9.86 9.06
CA ARG A 88 -8.57 -10.04 8.81
C ARG A 88 -7.70 -9.25 9.78
N VAL A 89 -8.19 -8.09 10.24
CA VAL A 89 -7.50 -7.34 11.32
C VAL A 89 -7.48 -8.17 12.60
N ASP A 90 -8.61 -8.79 12.95
CA ASP A 90 -8.75 -9.61 14.16
C ASP A 90 -7.88 -10.89 14.12
N ASP A 91 -7.57 -11.38 12.93
CA ASP A 91 -6.71 -12.56 12.73
C ASP A 91 -5.21 -12.25 12.84
N VAL A 92 -4.81 -10.97 12.81
CA VAL A 92 -3.40 -10.60 12.97
C VAL A 92 -2.97 -10.73 14.42
N LEU A 93 -1.95 -11.54 14.67
CA LEU A 93 -1.37 -11.67 16.01
C LEU A 93 -0.75 -10.34 16.48
N PRO A 94 -0.72 -10.05 17.79
CA PRO A 94 -0.17 -8.78 18.32
C PRO A 94 1.25 -8.44 17.84
N ASP A 95 2.11 -9.46 17.74
CA ASP A 95 3.49 -9.32 17.25
C ASP A 95 3.65 -9.82 15.80
N GLY A 96 2.54 -9.96 15.08
CA GLY A 96 2.53 -10.48 13.70
C GLY A 96 2.39 -9.39 12.64
N HIS A 97 2.37 -9.84 11.40
CA HIS A 97 2.13 -9.00 10.25
C HIS A 97 0.92 -9.50 9.46
N LEU A 98 0.25 -8.58 8.78
CA LEU A 98 -0.82 -8.93 7.86
C LEU A 98 -0.27 -9.82 6.74
N MET A 99 -0.82 -11.03 6.60
CA MET A 99 -0.50 -11.97 5.53
C MET A 99 -1.40 -11.72 4.31
N GLY A 100 -0.80 -11.78 3.13
CA GLY A 100 -1.44 -11.33 1.89
C GLY A 100 -1.45 -9.79 1.80
N ALA A 101 -1.94 -9.25 0.68
CA ALA A 101 -2.13 -7.82 0.53
C ALA A 101 -3.42 -7.36 1.24
N PRO A 102 -3.48 -6.09 1.71
CA PRO A 102 -4.75 -5.45 2.08
C PRO A 102 -5.76 -5.53 0.95
N GLU A 103 -7.05 -5.55 1.27
CA GLU A 103 -8.11 -5.56 0.24
C GLU A 103 -8.10 -4.30 -0.62
N MET A 104 -7.71 -3.16 -0.04
CA MET A 104 -7.43 -1.93 -0.79
C MET A 104 -6.01 -1.46 -0.45
N VAL A 105 -5.23 -1.22 -1.48
CA VAL A 105 -3.90 -0.60 -1.39
C VAL A 105 -3.92 0.70 -2.17
N VAL A 106 -3.50 1.78 -1.54
CA VAL A 106 -3.40 3.11 -2.16
C VAL A 106 -1.94 3.54 -2.17
N GLU A 107 -1.44 3.90 -3.33
CA GLU A 107 -0.12 4.47 -3.55
C GLU A 107 -0.25 5.91 -4.06
N VAL A 108 0.38 6.85 -3.39
CA VAL A 108 0.41 8.25 -3.79
C VAL A 108 1.69 8.53 -4.58
N LEU A 109 1.56 9.01 -5.82
CA LEU A 109 2.71 9.32 -6.64
C LEU A 109 3.58 10.43 -6.03
N SER A 110 4.87 10.16 -5.97
CA SER A 110 5.88 11.13 -5.57
C SER A 110 6.98 11.24 -6.63
N PRO A 111 7.82 12.28 -6.60
CA PRO A 111 8.94 12.39 -7.53
C PRO A 111 9.92 11.20 -7.49
N SER A 112 9.98 10.50 -6.35
CA SER A 112 10.84 9.32 -6.15
C SER A 112 10.18 8.02 -6.60
N ASN A 113 8.86 7.97 -6.79
CA ASN A 113 8.13 6.79 -7.24
C ASN A 113 8.16 6.67 -8.75
N ARG A 114 8.99 5.79 -9.26
CA ARG A 114 9.01 5.47 -10.70
C ARG A 114 7.81 4.58 -11.04
N ARG A 115 7.13 4.88 -12.14
CA ARG A 115 5.95 4.12 -12.61
C ARG A 115 6.19 2.61 -12.68
N GLY A 116 7.39 2.17 -13.07
CA GLY A 116 7.72 0.74 -13.10
C GLY A 116 7.69 0.07 -11.72
N LYS A 117 8.11 0.76 -10.66
CA LYS A 117 8.07 0.22 -9.29
C LYS A 117 6.63 0.05 -8.80
N ILE A 118 5.74 0.99 -9.13
CA ILE A 118 4.32 0.91 -8.78
C ILE A 118 3.66 -0.24 -9.51
N ALA A 119 3.94 -0.44 -10.80
CA ALA A 119 3.37 -1.55 -11.58
C ALA A 119 3.73 -2.93 -10.98
N VAL A 120 4.98 -3.12 -10.54
CA VAL A 120 5.41 -4.36 -9.87
C VAL A 120 4.65 -4.56 -8.55
N THR A 121 4.53 -3.51 -7.72
CA THR A 121 3.77 -3.58 -6.46
C THR A 121 2.29 -3.85 -6.72
N GLN A 122 1.70 -3.23 -7.75
CA GLN A 122 0.31 -3.43 -8.14
C GLN A 122 0.04 -4.90 -8.50
N SER A 123 0.85 -5.48 -9.41
CA SER A 123 0.69 -6.89 -9.80
C SER A 123 0.82 -7.81 -8.59
N LEU A 124 1.86 -7.60 -7.78
CA LEU A 124 2.08 -8.38 -6.56
C LEU A 124 0.88 -8.31 -5.60
N CYS A 125 0.32 -7.12 -5.37
CA CYS A 125 -0.82 -6.95 -4.48
C CYS A 125 -2.09 -7.61 -5.06
N LEU A 126 -2.41 -7.36 -6.33
CA LEU A 126 -3.61 -7.92 -6.98
C LEU A 126 -3.58 -9.46 -7.04
N GLU A 127 -2.40 -10.05 -7.20
CA GLU A 127 -2.21 -11.51 -7.18
C GLU A 127 -2.30 -12.12 -5.78
N ASN A 128 -2.16 -11.31 -4.71
CA ASN A 128 -2.08 -11.77 -3.33
C ASN A 128 -3.18 -11.22 -2.41
N GLY A 129 -4.37 -10.95 -2.96
CA GLY A 129 -5.57 -10.65 -2.17
C GLY A 129 -6.06 -9.21 -2.22
N CYS A 130 -5.34 -8.29 -2.86
CA CYS A 130 -5.82 -6.94 -3.10
C CYS A 130 -6.98 -6.96 -4.10
N ARG A 131 -8.08 -6.29 -3.77
CA ARG A 131 -9.27 -6.19 -4.60
C ARG A 131 -9.33 -4.88 -5.39
N GLU A 132 -8.74 -3.82 -4.83
CA GLU A 132 -8.59 -2.53 -5.48
C GLU A 132 -7.21 -1.96 -5.20
N PHE A 133 -6.43 -1.72 -6.24
CA PHE A 133 -5.16 -1.02 -6.16
C PHE A 133 -5.32 0.39 -6.74
N TRP A 134 -5.10 1.40 -5.91
CA TRP A 134 -5.27 2.80 -6.26
C TRP A 134 -3.94 3.49 -6.46
N VAL A 135 -3.83 4.24 -7.55
CA VAL A 135 -2.70 5.15 -7.81
C VAL A 135 -3.23 6.59 -7.80
N VAL A 136 -2.83 7.35 -6.80
CA VAL A 136 -3.23 8.76 -6.63
C VAL A 136 -2.16 9.66 -7.25
N ASP A 137 -2.53 10.47 -8.24
CA ASP A 137 -1.64 11.42 -8.91
C ASP A 137 -1.92 12.85 -8.44
N PRO A 138 -1.08 13.41 -7.54
CA PRO A 138 -1.27 14.78 -7.04
C PRO A 138 -1.11 15.88 -8.07
N LYS A 139 -0.39 15.61 -9.18
CA LYS A 139 -0.20 16.59 -10.24
C LYS A 139 -1.42 16.70 -11.15
N ARG A 140 -1.99 15.54 -11.46
CA ARG A 140 -3.19 15.44 -12.31
C ARG A 140 -4.48 15.55 -11.51
N ARG A 141 -4.38 15.47 -10.19
CA ARG A 141 -5.52 15.40 -9.25
C ARG A 141 -6.47 14.26 -9.65
N SER A 142 -5.92 13.10 -9.94
CA SER A 142 -6.67 11.93 -10.40
C SER A 142 -6.35 10.69 -9.59
N VAL A 143 -7.27 9.74 -9.63
CA VAL A 143 -7.10 8.41 -9.01
C VAL A 143 -7.33 7.35 -10.06
N THR A 144 -6.36 6.47 -10.25
CA THR A 144 -6.51 5.28 -11.10
C THR A 144 -6.72 4.06 -10.22
N VAL A 145 -7.83 3.37 -10.41
CA VAL A 145 -8.21 2.15 -9.70
C VAL A 145 -8.03 0.97 -10.64
N SER A 146 -7.32 -0.04 -10.16
CA SER A 146 -7.09 -1.32 -10.86
C SER A 146 -7.63 -2.47 -10.01
N THR A 147 -8.27 -3.45 -10.65
CA THR A 147 -8.87 -4.62 -10.01
C THR A 147 -8.29 -5.93 -10.57
N PRO A 148 -8.42 -7.08 -9.88
CA PRO A 148 -7.84 -8.35 -10.29
C PRO A 148 -8.35 -8.89 -11.63
N ASP A 149 -9.53 -8.48 -12.08
CA ASP A 149 -10.11 -8.86 -13.38
C ASP A 149 -9.48 -8.09 -14.57
N GLY A 150 -8.49 -7.23 -14.29
CA GLY A 150 -7.81 -6.43 -15.30
C GLY A 150 -8.51 -5.11 -15.62
N THR A 151 -9.62 -4.77 -14.95
CA THR A 151 -10.27 -3.47 -15.11
C THR A 151 -9.38 -2.36 -14.56
N VAL A 152 -9.22 -1.30 -15.34
CA VAL A 152 -8.48 -0.08 -14.94
C VAL A 152 -9.34 1.13 -15.27
N ARG A 153 -9.64 1.94 -14.26
CA ARG A 153 -10.42 3.17 -14.44
C ARG A 153 -9.73 4.36 -13.75
N THR A 154 -9.61 5.47 -14.47
CA THR A 154 -9.13 6.74 -13.92
C THR A 154 -10.31 7.66 -13.63
N TYR A 155 -10.34 8.17 -12.40
CA TYR A 155 -11.33 9.13 -11.92
C TYR A 155 -10.70 10.51 -11.83
N LEU A 156 -11.41 11.54 -12.31
CA LEU A 156 -10.98 12.93 -12.37
C LEU A 156 -11.71 13.79 -11.31
N PRO A 157 -11.24 15.00 -11.01
CA PRO A 157 -11.98 15.94 -10.17
C PRO A 157 -13.42 16.14 -10.70
N GLY A 158 -14.41 16.05 -9.80
CA GLY A 158 -15.83 16.08 -10.18
C GLY A 158 -16.47 14.69 -10.31
N GLU A 159 -15.69 13.62 -10.31
CA GLU A 159 -16.19 12.24 -10.27
C GLU A 159 -16.21 11.68 -8.85
N GLN A 160 -17.05 10.66 -8.65
CA GLN A 160 -17.14 9.88 -7.41
C GLN A 160 -16.53 8.49 -7.66
N ILE A 161 -15.75 8.00 -6.70
CA ILE A 161 -15.19 6.65 -6.72
C ILE A 161 -16.08 5.76 -5.85
N PRO A 162 -16.79 4.77 -6.42
CA PRO A 162 -17.53 3.80 -5.60
C PRO A 162 -16.55 2.97 -4.77
N LEU A 163 -16.88 2.74 -3.50
CA LEU A 163 -16.00 2.03 -2.57
C LEU A 163 -16.45 0.57 -2.40
N MET A 164 -15.50 -0.33 -2.31
CA MET A 164 -15.73 -1.76 -2.14
C MET A 164 -16.52 -2.15 -0.88
N PHE A 165 -16.51 -1.28 0.14
CA PHE A 165 -17.27 -1.45 1.39
C PHE A 165 -18.55 -0.62 1.45
N GLY A 166 -18.96 -0.03 0.33
CA GLY A 166 -20.15 0.82 0.20
C GLY A 166 -19.85 2.31 0.28
N GLY A 167 -20.75 3.11 -0.25
CA GLY A 167 -20.57 4.55 -0.36
C GLY A 167 -19.68 4.96 -1.53
N GLU A 168 -19.40 6.26 -1.61
CA GLU A 168 -18.62 6.89 -2.67
C GLU A 168 -17.68 7.94 -2.08
N LEU A 169 -16.52 8.10 -2.71
CA LEU A 169 -15.53 9.12 -2.35
C LEU A 169 -15.37 10.12 -3.50
N ALA A 170 -15.60 11.40 -3.23
CA ALA A 170 -15.35 12.44 -4.21
C ALA A 170 -13.84 12.62 -4.43
N VAL A 171 -13.41 12.59 -5.70
CA VAL A 171 -12.00 12.77 -6.05
C VAL A 171 -11.47 14.13 -5.58
N ALA A 172 -12.29 15.17 -5.66
CA ALA A 172 -11.92 16.53 -5.23
C ALA A 172 -11.50 16.55 -3.75
N ASP A 173 -12.21 15.83 -2.87
CA ASP A 173 -11.97 15.83 -1.43
C ASP A 173 -10.57 15.29 -1.05
N ILE A 174 -9.95 14.51 -1.92
CA ILE A 174 -8.59 13.97 -1.71
C ILE A 174 -7.53 15.08 -1.77
N PHE A 175 -7.79 16.13 -2.53
CA PHE A 175 -6.78 17.13 -2.89
C PHE A 175 -7.05 18.54 -2.32
N GLU A 176 -8.14 18.75 -1.59
CA GLU A 176 -8.55 20.05 -1.01
C GLU A 176 -8.02 20.34 0.38
#